data_ccb6a9a4c09b5f9b8adb74a4ab7ad7d3
#
_entry.id   ccb6a9a4c09b5f9b8adb74a4ab7ad7d3
#
_cell.length_a   1.000
_cell.length_b   1.000
_cell.length_c   1.000
_cell.angle_alpha   90.00
_cell.angle_beta   90.00
_cell.angle_gamma   90.00
#
_symmetry.space_group_name_H-M   'P 1'
#
loop_
_entity.id
_entity.type
_entity.pdbx_description
1 polymer ?
#
loop_
_entity_poly.entity_id
_entity_poly.type
_entity_poly.pdbx_seq_one_letter_code
_entity_poly.pdbx_strand_id
1 'polypeptide(L)'
;EALGMRVLFFDLVDRLALGNARRVDSLEELLAQAETVSLHVDGRPENAGMFGAEQFAQMRPRSLFLNLCRGAVVDLDALYDNLVSGHIAGAAIDVFPSEPKAKDEPFVSRLQGLSNVILTPHVGGSTQEAQVDIGRFVAGKLNDYETLGSTAMSVNLPEVPAGPTSTARIVHLHHNVPGVLARLNQLFATHNMNIGSQTLATRGQLGYVVTDVQGEKYDGLLADLEALDETVRVRVLG
;
A
#
# COMPACT_ATOMS: atom_id res chain seq x y z
N GLU A 1 17.92 6.86 12.04
CA GLU A 1 18.64 6.71 13.33
C GLU A 1 20.15 6.74 13.13
N ALA A 2 20.70 5.94 12.24
CA ALA A 2 22.15 5.88 12.00
C ALA A 2 22.77 7.24 11.60
N LEU A 3 21.99 8.14 11.01
CA LEU A 3 22.39 9.51 10.66
C LEU A 3 22.09 10.53 11.77
N GLY A 4 21.65 10.11 12.95
CA GLY A 4 21.28 11.00 14.05
C GLY A 4 19.97 11.76 13.84
N MET A 5 19.17 11.41 12.85
CA MET A 5 17.90 12.07 12.55
C MET A 5 16.78 11.53 13.43
N ARG A 6 15.89 12.43 13.86
CA ARG A 6 14.58 12.06 14.42
C ARG A 6 13.59 11.89 13.26
N VAL A 7 12.87 10.78 13.25
CA VAL A 7 11.90 10.48 12.21
C VAL A 7 10.50 10.79 12.71
N LEU A 8 9.78 11.65 11.96
CA LEU A 8 8.34 11.88 12.11
C LEU A 8 7.64 11.27 10.92
N PHE A 9 6.44 10.72 11.12
CA PHE A 9 5.62 10.26 10.00
C PHE A 9 4.14 10.56 10.21
N PHE A 10 3.45 10.77 9.11
CA PHE A 10 2.00 10.87 9.03
C PHE A 10 1.49 9.87 7.98
N ASP A 11 0.44 9.14 8.31
CA ASP A 11 -0.28 8.24 7.39
C ASP A 11 -1.77 8.31 7.74
N LEU A 12 -2.63 8.23 6.73
CA LEU A 12 -4.09 8.15 6.91
C LEU A 12 -4.52 6.88 7.65
N VAL A 13 -3.73 5.81 7.52
CA VAL A 13 -3.93 4.54 8.22
C VAL A 13 -3.06 4.54 9.50
N ASP A 14 -3.61 3.97 10.57
CA ASP A 14 -2.84 3.77 11.78
C ASP A 14 -1.71 2.76 11.53
N ARG A 15 -0.46 3.24 11.65
CA ARG A 15 0.75 2.46 11.44
C ARG A 15 1.55 2.35 12.71
N LEU A 16 2.08 1.16 12.96
CA LEU A 16 3.00 0.95 14.07
C LEU A 16 4.28 1.76 13.86
N ALA A 17 4.61 2.58 14.85
CA ALA A 17 5.90 3.28 14.88
C ALA A 17 7.03 2.30 15.20
N LEU A 18 8.06 2.28 14.36
CA LEU A 18 9.24 1.42 14.53
C LEU A 18 10.46 2.25 14.86
N GLY A 19 11.33 1.72 15.71
CA GLY A 19 12.54 2.39 16.14
C GLY A 19 12.25 3.72 16.87
N ASN A 20 12.93 4.81 16.46
CA ASN A 20 12.70 6.15 17.01
C ASN A 20 11.64 6.97 16.20
N ALA A 21 10.96 6.34 15.24
CA ALA A 21 9.93 7.03 14.48
C ALA A 21 8.74 7.39 15.38
N ARG A 22 8.24 8.61 15.24
CA ARG A 22 7.08 9.12 15.97
C ARG A 22 5.99 9.51 14.99
N ARG A 23 4.80 8.96 15.18
CA ARG A 23 3.61 9.40 14.46
C ARG A 23 3.18 10.78 14.95
N VAL A 24 2.76 11.62 14.01
CA VAL A 24 2.08 12.90 14.28
C VAL A 24 0.63 12.79 13.85
N ASP A 25 -0.23 13.67 14.38
CA ASP A 25 -1.68 13.55 14.22
C ASP A 25 -2.18 14.16 12.90
N SER A 26 -1.37 15.03 12.27
CA SER A 26 -1.75 15.67 11.01
C SER A 26 -0.53 15.93 10.10
N LEU A 27 -0.81 16.15 8.81
CA LEU A 27 0.21 16.57 7.83
C LEU A 27 0.78 17.94 8.20
N GLU A 28 -0.05 18.88 8.63
CA GLU A 28 0.33 20.21 9.04
C GLU A 28 1.33 20.19 10.21
N GLU A 29 1.07 19.32 11.19
CA GLU A 29 1.98 19.12 12.31
C GLU A 29 3.34 18.60 11.84
N LEU A 30 3.36 17.66 10.88
CA LEU A 30 4.60 17.15 10.29
C LEU A 30 5.37 18.25 9.58
N LEU A 31 4.69 19.00 8.69
CA LEU A 31 5.32 20.04 7.87
C LEU A 31 5.92 21.17 8.73
N ALA A 32 5.23 21.55 9.81
CA ALA A 32 5.71 22.58 10.72
C ALA A 32 6.96 22.18 11.53
N GLN A 33 7.22 20.88 11.68
CA GLN A 33 8.34 20.38 12.48
C GLN A 33 9.51 19.87 11.65
N ALA A 34 9.26 19.31 10.45
CA ALA A 34 10.26 18.64 9.66
C ALA A 34 11.26 19.60 8.99
N GLU A 35 12.54 19.28 9.04
CA GLU A 35 13.61 19.96 8.29
C GLU A 35 13.81 19.33 6.91
N THR A 36 13.40 18.07 6.76
CA THR A 36 13.38 17.34 5.49
C THR A 36 12.06 16.61 5.38
N VAL A 37 11.34 16.85 4.31
CA VAL A 37 10.06 16.17 4.00
C VAL A 37 10.29 15.21 2.85
N SER A 38 9.92 13.95 3.02
CA SER A 38 9.98 12.91 1.99
C SER A 38 8.60 12.28 1.79
N LEU A 39 8.15 12.19 0.54
CA LEU A 39 6.87 11.60 0.20
C LEU A 39 7.01 10.10 -0.08
N HIS A 40 6.07 9.29 0.47
CA HIS A 40 6.00 7.84 0.34
C HIS A 40 4.57 7.35 0.10
N VAL A 41 3.81 8.07 -0.71
CA VAL A 41 2.42 7.76 -1.04
C VAL A 41 2.31 7.11 -2.42
N ASP A 42 1.21 6.38 -2.66
CA ASP A 42 0.94 5.80 -3.97
C ASP A 42 0.39 6.84 -4.98
N GLY A 43 0.32 6.42 -6.26
CA GLY A 43 -0.15 7.28 -7.36
C GLY A 43 -1.64 7.16 -7.66
N ARG A 44 -2.48 6.88 -6.66
CA ARG A 44 -3.94 6.88 -6.85
C ARG A 44 -4.44 8.28 -7.23
N PRO A 45 -5.57 8.39 -7.96
CA PRO A 45 -6.08 9.68 -8.40
C PRO A 45 -6.31 10.69 -7.27
N GLU A 46 -6.70 10.23 -6.09
CA GLU A 46 -6.97 11.07 -4.92
C GLU A 46 -5.70 11.74 -4.36
N ASN A 47 -4.52 11.19 -4.66
CA ASN A 47 -3.24 11.76 -4.26
C ASN A 47 -2.67 12.73 -5.31
N ALA A 48 -3.32 12.89 -6.47
CA ALA A 48 -2.83 13.80 -7.50
C ALA A 48 -2.87 15.25 -6.99
N GLY A 49 -1.73 15.96 -7.07
CA GLY A 49 -1.59 17.33 -6.63
C GLY A 49 -1.76 17.57 -5.12
N MET A 50 -1.71 16.48 -4.31
CA MET A 50 -1.89 16.60 -2.84
C MET A 50 -0.81 17.47 -2.19
N PHE A 51 0.34 17.64 -2.84
CA PHE A 51 1.42 18.48 -2.35
C PHE A 51 1.64 19.68 -3.27
N GLY A 52 0.99 20.76 -2.94
CA GLY A 52 0.98 22.01 -3.72
C GLY A 52 1.43 23.22 -2.91
N ALA A 53 1.03 24.41 -3.37
CA ALA A 53 1.46 25.69 -2.78
C ALA A 53 1.14 25.80 -1.29
N GLU A 54 -0.01 25.29 -0.84
CA GLU A 54 -0.42 25.33 0.55
C GLU A 54 0.52 24.48 1.43
N GLN A 55 0.84 23.25 1.00
CA GLN A 55 1.71 22.35 1.76
C GLN A 55 3.15 22.90 1.81
N PHE A 56 3.65 23.43 0.69
CA PHE A 56 4.97 24.07 0.69
C PHE A 56 5.02 25.29 1.62
N ALA A 57 3.97 26.10 1.67
CA ALA A 57 3.91 27.26 2.58
C ALA A 57 3.91 26.88 4.07
N GLN A 58 3.41 25.68 4.40
CA GLN A 58 3.41 25.14 5.78
C GLN A 58 4.75 24.53 6.16
N MET A 59 5.63 24.21 5.21
CA MET A 59 6.97 23.69 5.50
C MET A 59 7.83 24.76 6.18
N ARG A 60 8.76 24.32 7.01
CA ARG A 60 9.72 25.23 7.63
C ARG A 60 10.54 25.95 6.58
N PRO A 61 10.84 27.25 6.76
CA PRO A 61 11.77 27.97 5.91
C PRO A 61 13.11 27.23 5.81
N ARG A 62 13.64 27.13 4.59
CA ARG A 62 14.91 26.47 4.25
C ARG A 62 14.94 24.96 4.53
N SER A 63 13.78 24.30 4.56
CA SER A 63 13.70 22.84 4.60
C SER A 63 14.05 22.21 3.25
N LEU A 64 14.27 20.89 3.27
CA LEU A 64 14.52 20.07 2.07
C LEU A 64 13.27 19.28 1.69
N PHE A 65 13.08 19.06 0.39
CA PHE A 65 11.97 18.31 -0.14
C PHE A 65 12.41 17.14 -1.02
N LEU A 66 11.87 15.95 -0.79
CA LEU A 66 12.20 14.73 -1.52
C LEU A 66 10.93 14.10 -2.10
N ASN A 67 10.91 13.84 -3.41
CA ASN A 67 9.87 13.03 -4.04
C ASN A 67 10.46 11.92 -4.88
N LEU A 68 10.43 10.70 -4.33
CA LEU A 68 10.84 9.47 -4.98
C LEU A 68 9.66 8.48 -5.10
N CYS A 69 8.42 8.97 -4.93
CA CYS A 69 7.24 8.10 -4.94
C CYS A 69 6.49 8.13 -6.29
N ARG A 70 5.75 9.20 -6.59
CA ARG A 70 5.01 9.37 -7.86
C ARG A 70 4.99 10.84 -8.26
N GLY A 71 5.18 11.12 -9.55
CA GLY A 71 5.26 12.49 -10.07
C GLY A 71 3.98 13.28 -9.95
N ALA A 72 2.83 12.65 -10.20
CA ALA A 72 1.53 13.29 -10.15
C ALA A 72 1.11 13.81 -8.75
N VAL A 73 1.80 13.36 -7.69
CA VAL A 73 1.50 13.76 -6.31
C VAL A 73 1.86 15.23 -6.03
N VAL A 74 2.83 15.78 -6.76
CA VAL A 74 3.42 17.11 -6.49
C VAL A 74 3.10 18.08 -7.61
N ASP A 75 2.67 19.28 -7.25
CA ASP A 75 2.64 20.43 -8.13
C ASP A 75 4.05 20.98 -8.31
N LEU A 76 4.66 20.70 -9.48
CA LEU A 76 6.03 21.13 -9.79
C LEU A 76 6.16 22.64 -10.00
N ASP A 77 5.09 23.35 -10.36
CA ASP A 77 5.13 24.80 -10.49
C ASP A 77 5.19 25.44 -9.09
N ALA A 78 4.39 24.96 -8.15
CA ALA A 78 4.47 25.38 -6.77
C ALA A 78 5.83 25.07 -6.14
N LEU A 79 6.41 23.89 -6.42
CA LEU A 79 7.76 23.54 -5.95
C LEU A 79 8.81 24.51 -6.55
N TYR A 80 8.75 24.77 -7.85
CA TYR A 80 9.65 25.71 -8.52
C TYR A 80 9.65 27.09 -7.85
N ASP A 81 8.47 27.66 -7.62
CA ASP A 81 8.34 28.98 -7.01
C ASP A 81 8.94 29.03 -5.59
N ASN A 82 8.76 27.96 -4.81
CA ASN A 82 9.33 27.85 -3.45
C ASN A 82 10.86 27.63 -3.46
N LEU A 83 11.39 26.97 -4.48
CA LEU A 83 12.85 26.81 -4.65
C LEU A 83 13.52 28.11 -5.07
N VAL A 84 12.90 28.86 -6.00
CA VAL A 84 13.41 30.15 -6.49
C VAL A 84 13.35 31.23 -5.41
N SER A 85 12.29 31.25 -4.62
CA SER A 85 12.16 32.17 -3.48
C SER A 85 13.13 31.82 -2.32
N GLY A 86 13.68 30.60 -2.30
CA GLY A 86 14.54 30.10 -1.23
C GLY A 86 13.78 29.68 0.04
N HIS A 87 12.44 29.62 -0.02
CA HIS A 87 11.64 29.07 1.08
C HIS A 87 11.98 27.58 1.27
N ILE A 88 12.04 26.81 0.20
CA ILE A 88 12.62 25.46 0.16
C ILE A 88 14.08 25.58 -0.26
N ALA A 89 15.00 25.13 0.59
CA ALA A 89 16.44 25.28 0.36
C ALA A 89 16.95 24.39 -0.78
N GLY A 90 16.34 23.22 -0.98
CA GLY A 90 16.68 22.30 -2.04
C GLY A 90 15.71 21.14 -2.17
N ALA A 91 15.72 20.47 -3.32
CA ALA A 91 14.88 19.32 -3.56
C ALA A 91 15.63 18.18 -4.29
N ALA A 92 15.18 16.94 -4.07
CA ALA A 92 15.55 15.79 -4.89
C ALA A 92 14.30 15.11 -5.44
N ILE A 93 14.22 15.01 -6.76
CA ILE A 93 13.06 14.54 -7.51
C ILE A 93 13.49 13.43 -8.46
N ASP A 94 12.93 12.23 -8.24
CA ASP A 94 13.19 11.05 -9.08
C ASP A 94 12.01 10.75 -10.03
N VAL A 95 10.84 11.36 -9.80
CA VAL A 95 9.59 11.06 -10.50
C VAL A 95 8.90 12.33 -10.97
N PHE A 96 8.25 12.28 -12.14
CA PHE A 96 7.68 13.46 -12.78
C PHE A 96 6.26 13.20 -13.28
N PRO A 97 5.37 14.22 -13.35
CA PRO A 97 4.02 14.06 -13.89
C PRO A 97 4.01 13.61 -15.36
N SER A 98 5.03 14.01 -16.12
CA SER A 98 5.25 13.58 -17.49
C SER A 98 6.69 13.10 -17.63
N GLU A 99 6.83 11.84 -17.98
CA GLU A 99 8.12 11.17 -18.17
C GLU A 99 8.24 10.70 -19.60
N PRO A 100 9.46 10.77 -20.22
CA PRO A 100 9.71 10.24 -21.55
C PRO A 100 9.34 8.77 -21.64
N LYS A 101 8.57 8.41 -22.67
CA LYS A 101 8.15 7.02 -22.93
C LYS A 101 9.10 6.26 -23.83
N ALA A 102 9.95 6.99 -24.54
CA ALA A 102 10.95 6.46 -25.45
C ALA A 102 12.31 7.09 -25.19
N LYS A 103 13.38 6.36 -25.57
CA LYS A 103 14.76 6.77 -25.33
C LYS A 103 15.14 8.12 -25.97
N ASP A 104 14.51 8.45 -27.09
CA ASP A 104 14.80 9.67 -27.87
C ASP A 104 13.82 10.81 -27.57
N GLU A 105 12.88 10.62 -26.64
CA GLU A 105 11.96 11.66 -26.23
C GLU A 105 12.65 12.62 -25.24
N PRO A 106 12.66 13.95 -25.51
CA PRO A 106 13.33 14.89 -24.63
C PRO A 106 12.59 15.01 -23.29
N PHE A 107 13.34 14.97 -22.20
CA PHE A 107 12.81 15.32 -20.88
C PHE A 107 12.78 16.83 -20.72
N VAL A 108 11.63 17.37 -20.32
CA VAL A 108 11.43 18.81 -20.08
C VAL A 108 10.80 19.01 -18.70
N SER A 109 11.45 19.80 -17.86
CA SER A 109 10.93 20.20 -16.55
C SER A 109 11.39 21.60 -16.21
N ARG A 110 10.54 22.42 -15.58
CA ARG A 110 10.89 23.73 -15.05
C ARG A 110 12.01 23.70 -14.00
N LEU A 111 12.21 22.55 -13.37
CA LEU A 111 13.24 22.36 -12.34
C LEU A 111 14.65 22.21 -12.93
N GLN A 112 14.78 21.98 -14.27
CA GLN A 112 16.09 21.89 -14.91
C GLN A 112 16.86 23.21 -14.81
N GLY A 113 18.15 23.11 -14.51
CA GLY A 113 19.04 24.28 -14.39
C GLY A 113 19.02 24.96 -13.03
N LEU A 114 18.13 24.58 -12.09
CA LEU A 114 18.20 25.07 -10.72
C LEU A 114 19.39 24.42 -9.99
N SER A 115 20.23 25.25 -9.36
CA SER A 115 21.45 24.80 -8.67
C SER A 115 21.19 24.08 -7.33
N ASN A 116 19.99 24.22 -6.81
CA ASN A 116 19.56 23.62 -5.53
C ASN A 116 18.61 22.41 -5.73
N VAL A 117 18.63 21.78 -6.91
CA VAL A 117 17.80 20.62 -7.22
C VAL A 117 18.63 19.48 -7.78
N ILE A 118 18.35 18.27 -7.30
CA ILE A 118 18.83 17.01 -7.87
C ILE A 118 17.66 16.36 -8.61
N LEU A 119 17.86 16.09 -9.90
CA LEU A 119 16.90 15.36 -10.73
C LEU A 119 17.51 14.02 -11.13
N THR A 120 16.78 12.94 -10.94
CA THR A 120 17.18 11.59 -11.35
C THR A 120 16.12 10.99 -12.27
N PRO A 121 16.48 10.07 -13.20
CA PRO A 121 15.59 9.61 -14.25
C PRO A 121 14.74 8.38 -13.80
N HIS A 122 14.01 8.48 -12.71
CA HIS A 122 13.12 7.46 -12.15
C HIS A 122 13.87 6.13 -11.91
N VAL A 123 14.98 6.20 -11.18
CA VAL A 123 15.86 5.04 -10.96
C VAL A 123 15.65 4.31 -9.64
N GLY A 124 14.84 4.84 -8.74
CA GLY A 124 14.66 4.26 -7.41
C GLY A 124 14.22 2.79 -7.39
N GLY A 125 13.39 2.37 -8.35
CA GLY A 125 12.95 0.98 -8.51
C GLY A 125 13.54 0.22 -9.69
N SER A 126 14.51 0.80 -10.44
CA SER A 126 14.99 0.25 -11.71
C SER A 126 16.42 -0.26 -11.66
N THR A 127 17.07 -0.30 -10.50
CA THR A 127 18.35 -1.00 -10.34
C THR A 127 18.18 -2.51 -10.44
N GLN A 128 19.23 -3.24 -10.82
CA GLN A 128 19.17 -4.70 -10.92
C GLN A 128 18.81 -5.36 -9.58
N GLU A 129 19.38 -4.86 -8.48
CA GLU A 129 19.10 -5.32 -7.13
C GLU A 129 17.65 -5.09 -6.75
N ALA A 130 17.12 -3.88 -6.99
CA ALA A 130 15.73 -3.55 -6.70
C ALA A 130 14.76 -4.45 -7.49
N GLN A 131 15.01 -4.69 -8.77
CA GLN A 131 14.18 -5.56 -9.60
C GLN A 131 14.17 -7.01 -9.10
N VAL A 132 15.32 -7.54 -8.68
CA VAL A 132 15.41 -8.88 -8.09
C VAL A 132 14.62 -8.96 -6.78
N ASP A 133 14.77 -7.97 -5.90
CA ASP A 133 14.10 -7.97 -4.59
C ASP A 133 12.60 -7.74 -4.72
N ILE A 134 12.15 -6.87 -5.63
CA ILE A 134 10.73 -6.70 -5.99
C ILE A 134 10.17 -8.04 -6.52
N GLY A 135 10.87 -8.68 -7.44
CA GLY A 135 10.47 -9.98 -8.00
C GLY A 135 10.29 -11.05 -6.92
N ARG A 136 11.25 -11.18 -6.01
CA ARG A 136 11.17 -12.12 -4.87
C ARG A 136 10.02 -11.78 -3.94
N PHE A 137 9.85 -10.51 -3.61
CA PHE A 137 8.77 -10.06 -2.73
C PHE A 137 7.39 -10.37 -3.32
N VAL A 138 7.16 -10.00 -4.58
CA VAL A 138 5.88 -10.25 -5.26
C VAL A 138 5.63 -11.75 -5.42
N ALA A 139 6.62 -12.52 -5.85
CA ALA A 139 6.51 -13.96 -5.95
C ALA A 139 6.19 -14.63 -4.59
N GLY A 140 6.80 -14.16 -3.51
CA GLY A 140 6.49 -14.60 -2.15
C GLY A 140 5.04 -14.32 -1.78
N LYS A 141 4.51 -13.11 -2.07
CA LYS A 141 3.11 -12.76 -1.79
C LYS A 141 2.11 -13.56 -2.62
N LEU A 142 2.42 -13.83 -3.89
CA LEU A 142 1.60 -14.71 -4.72
C LEU A 142 1.60 -16.15 -4.20
N ASN A 143 2.76 -16.66 -3.78
CA ASN A 143 2.86 -17.96 -3.16
C ASN A 143 2.06 -18.03 -1.85
N ASP A 144 2.17 -17.03 -0.96
CA ASP A 144 1.39 -16.96 0.28
C ASP A 144 -0.13 -16.93 -0.01
N TYR A 145 -0.54 -16.20 -1.04
CA TYR A 145 -1.95 -16.19 -1.47
C TYR A 145 -2.39 -17.56 -1.98
N GLU A 146 -1.58 -18.21 -2.79
CA GLU A 146 -1.93 -19.51 -3.40
C GLU A 146 -1.92 -20.65 -2.39
N THR A 147 -0.92 -20.70 -1.50
CA THR A 147 -0.72 -21.81 -0.58
C THR A 147 -1.33 -21.61 0.80
N LEU A 148 -1.40 -20.38 1.28
CA LEU A 148 -1.86 -20.05 2.63
C LEU A 148 -3.21 -19.30 2.63
N GLY A 149 -3.67 -18.81 1.48
CA GLY A 149 -4.83 -17.91 1.40
C GLY A 149 -4.58 -16.54 2.01
N SER A 150 -3.32 -16.14 2.22
CA SER A 150 -2.97 -14.85 2.80
C SER A 150 -3.17 -13.73 1.80
N THR A 151 -3.84 -12.66 2.21
CA THR A 151 -3.97 -11.42 1.45
C THR A 151 -3.18 -10.27 2.07
N ALA A 152 -2.16 -10.59 2.87
CA ALA A 152 -1.30 -9.60 3.52
C ALA A 152 -0.68 -8.67 2.48
N MET A 153 -0.83 -7.34 2.71
CA MET A 153 -0.40 -6.24 1.83
C MET A 153 -1.17 -6.16 0.49
N SER A 154 -2.32 -6.81 0.35
CA SER A 154 -3.17 -6.66 -0.83
C SER A 154 -3.75 -5.24 -0.90
N VAL A 155 -3.74 -4.65 -2.10
CA VAL A 155 -4.31 -3.32 -2.35
C VAL A 155 -5.77 -3.37 -2.81
N ASN A 156 -6.26 -4.52 -3.25
CA ASN A 156 -7.60 -4.70 -3.82
C ASN A 156 -8.49 -5.66 -3.03
N LEU A 157 -7.94 -6.56 -2.22
CA LEU A 157 -8.70 -7.46 -1.36
C LEU A 157 -8.66 -6.98 0.10
N PRO A 158 -9.63 -7.37 0.95
CA PRO A 158 -9.50 -7.23 2.39
C PRO A 158 -8.23 -7.91 2.89
N GLU A 159 -7.49 -7.27 3.80
CA GLU A 159 -6.22 -7.78 4.29
C GLU A 159 -6.45 -8.81 5.40
N VAL A 160 -6.09 -10.07 5.12
CA VAL A 160 -6.08 -11.18 6.07
C VAL A 160 -4.72 -11.84 6.01
N PRO A 161 -3.82 -11.57 6.95
CA PRO A 161 -2.59 -12.34 7.10
C PRO A 161 -2.93 -13.77 7.53
N ALA A 162 -2.36 -14.76 6.86
CA ALA A 162 -2.54 -16.16 7.20
C ALA A 162 -1.18 -16.88 7.18
N GLY A 163 -0.92 -17.65 8.22
CA GLY A 163 0.26 -18.50 8.33
C GLY A 163 -0.05 -19.95 7.93
N PRO A 164 0.94 -20.85 8.00
CA PRO A 164 0.74 -22.31 7.79
C PRO A 164 -0.33 -22.88 8.71
N THR A 165 -1.08 -23.85 8.22
CA THR A 165 -2.02 -24.67 8.99
C THR A 165 -1.70 -26.14 8.84
N SER A 166 -2.08 -26.96 9.83
CA SER A 166 -2.01 -28.42 9.78
C SER A 166 -3.34 -29.07 9.39
N THR A 167 -4.36 -28.26 9.14
CA THR A 167 -5.71 -28.70 8.76
C THR A 167 -6.08 -28.14 7.40
N ALA A 168 -7.16 -28.62 6.80
CA ALA A 168 -7.65 -28.03 5.58
C ALA A 168 -8.11 -26.60 5.84
N ARG A 169 -7.87 -25.74 4.89
CA ARG A 169 -8.24 -24.33 4.91
C ARG A 169 -9.21 -24.01 3.80
N ILE A 170 -10.30 -23.36 4.13
CA ILE A 170 -11.29 -22.85 3.17
C ILE A 170 -11.15 -21.33 3.13
N VAL A 171 -10.92 -20.83 1.93
CA VAL A 171 -10.82 -19.40 1.65
C VAL A 171 -12.05 -18.99 0.85
N HIS A 172 -12.78 -17.99 1.34
CA HIS A 172 -14.01 -17.53 0.76
C HIS A 172 -13.99 -16.01 0.54
N LEU A 173 -14.04 -15.59 -0.72
CA LEU A 173 -14.25 -14.21 -1.14
C LEU A 173 -15.73 -14.02 -1.44
N HIS A 174 -16.36 -13.00 -0.86
CA HIS A 174 -17.79 -12.77 -0.98
C HIS A 174 -18.16 -11.28 -1.04
N HIS A 175 -19.36 -10.98 -1.49
CA HIS A 175 -19.96 -9.66 -1.33
C HIS A 175 -20.25 -9.39 0.15
N ASN A 176 -19.82 -8.22 0.64
CA ASN A 176 -19.94 -7.84 2.05
C ASN A 176 -21.37 -7.37 2.34
N VAL A 177 -22.25 -8.32 2.63
CA VAL A 177 -23.64 -8.06 3.04
C VAL A 177 -23.94 -8.72 4.39
N PRO A 178 -24.90 -8.20 5.16
CA PRO A 178 -25.27 -8.76 6.47
C PRO A 178 -25.68 -10.23 6.38
N GLY A 179 -25.20 -11.03 7.33
CA GLY A 179 -25.59 -12.44 7.48
C GLY A 179 -24.74 -13.45 6.71
N VAL A 180 -23.79 -13.04 5.84
CA VAL A 180 -22.95 -13.98 5.09
C VAL A 180 -22.18 -14.92 6.02
N LEU A 181 -21.50 -14.39 7.02
CA LEU A 181 -20.74 -15.23 7.96
C LEU A 181 -21.62 -16.25 8.70
N ALA A 182 -22.86 -15.87 9.04
CA ALA A 182 -23.81 -16.80 9.66
C ALA A 182 -24.18 -17.95 8.71
N ARG A 183 -24.42 -17.66 7.41
CA ARG A 183 -24.67 -18.69 6.38
C ARG A 183 -23.50 -19.61 6.16
N LEU A 184 -22.28 -19.04 6.08
CA LEU A 184 -21.06 -19.83 5.99
C LEU A 184 -20.95 -20.83 7.17
N ASN A 185 -21.11 -20.32 8.39
CA ASN A 185 -21.00 -21.16 9.58
C ASN A 185 -22.12 -22.20 9.68
N GLN A 186 -23.32 -21.88 9.17
CA GLN A 186 -24.39 -22.88 9.09
C GLN A 186 -24.05 -24.00 8.09
N LEU A 187 -23.41 -23.70 6.96
CA LEU A 187 -22.97 -24.71 6.01
C LEU A 187 -21.88 -25.59 6.60
N PHE A 188 -20.89 -25.02 7.30
CA PHE A 188 -19.88 -25.80 8.02
C PHE A 188 -20.55 -26.77 9.02
N ALA A 189 -21.52 -26.31 9.80
CA ALA A 189 -22.25 -27.15 10.74
C ALA A 189 -23.07 -28.25 10.04
N THR A 190 -23.75 -27.93 8.93
CA THR A 190 -24.54 -28.89 8.13
C THR A 190 -23.67 -30.01 7.57
N HIS A 191 -22.44 -29.69 7.17
CA HIS A 191 -21.46 -30.66 6.68
C HIS A 191 -20.61 -31.28 7.79
N ASN A 192 -21.00 -31.10 9.05
CA ASN A 192 -20.29 -31.66 10.22
C ASN A 192 -18.81 -31.27 10.28
N MET A 193 -18.47 -30.04 9.83
CA MET A 193 -17.13 -29.50 9.90
C MET A 193 -16.90 -28.75 11.22
N ASN A 194 -15.82 -29.04 11.87
CA ASN A 194 -15.40 -28.28 13.05
C ASN A 194 -14.47 -27.13 12.64
N ILE A 195 -14.79 -25.92 13.08
CA ILE A 195 -13.98 -24.71 12.81
C ILE A 195 -12.88 -24.64 13.87
N GLY A 196 -11.63 -24.72 13.44
CA GLY A 196 -10.46 -24.54 14.30
C GLY A 196 -10.10 -23.07 14.47
N SER A 197 -10.10 -22.32 13.37
CA SER A 197 -9.93 -20.87 13.36
C SER A 197 -10.73 -20.23 12.23
N GLN A 198 -11.14 -18.97 12.40
CA GLN A 198 -11.80 -18.22 11.34
C GLN A 198 -11.44 -16.76 11.46
N THR A 199 -10.96 -16.17 10.36
CA THR A 199 -10.62 -14.75 10.27
C THR A 199 -11.38 -14.12 9.12
N LEU A 200 -12.13 -13.06 9.41
CA LEU A 200 -12.84 -12.23 8.44
C LEU A 200 -12.22 -10.85 8.40
N ALA A 201 -11.97 -10.34 7.21
CA ALA A 201 -11.78 -8.91 6.98
C ALA A 201 -12.71 -8.42 5.88
N THR A 202 -13.10 -7.15 5.95
CA THR A 202 -13.96 -6.51 4.95
C THR A 202 -13.31 -5.24 4.42
N ARG A 203 -13.53 -4.95 3.13
CA ARG A 203 -13.07 -3.73 2.48
C ARG A 203 -14.09 -3.30 1.44
N GLY A 204 -14.83 -2.22 1.71
CA GLY A 204 -15.91 -1.77 0.83
C GLY A 204 -16.96 -2.87 0.63
N GLN A 205 -17.17 -3.27 -0.60
CA GLN A 205 -18.17 -4.28 -0.97
C GLN A 205 -17.67 -5.72 -0.92
N LEU A 206 -16.45 -5.96 -0.49
CA LEU A 206 -15.84 -7.30 -0.43
C LEU A 206 -15.60 -7.73 1.01
N GLY A 207 -15.86 -9.00 1.29
CA GLY A 207 -15.44 -9.72 2.47
C GLY A 207 -14.52 -10.89 2.08
N TYR A 208 -13.53 -11.17 2.90
CA TYR A 208 -12.59 -12.26 2.72
C TYR A 208 -12.48 -13.04 4.02
N VAL A 209 -12.83 -14.32 3.96
CA VAL A 209 -12.81 -15.22 5.12
C VAL A 209 -11.80 -16.32 4.88
N VAL A 210 -10.95 -16.54 5.86
CA VAL A 210 -10.05 -17.70 5.94
C VAL A 210 -10.51 -18.54 7.11
N THR A 211 -10.89 -19.80 6.86
CA THR A 211 -11.38 -20.74 7.87
C THR A 211 -10.55 -22.01 7.83
N ASP A 212 -9.92 -22.34 8.95
CA ASP A 212 -9.27 -23.64 9.15
C ASP A 212 -10.31 -24.62 9.70
N VAL A 213 -10.51 -25.74 9.00
CA VAL A 213 -11.55 -26.72 9.31
C VAL A 213 -10.99 -28.12 9.49
N GLN A 214 -11.68 -28.89 10.32
CA GLN A 214 -11.44 -30.33 10.53
C GLN A 214 -12.66 -31.10 10.06
N GLY A 215 -12.46 -32.06 9.16
CA GLY A 215 -13.51 -32.90 8.60
C GLY A 215 -12.95 -33.83 7.53
N GLU A 216 -13.76 -34.78 7.04
CA GLU A 216 -13.28 -35.83 6.13
C GLU A 216 -13.65 -35.59 4.66
N LYS A 217 -14.66 -34.78 4.36
CA LYS A 217 -15.18 -34.56 2.97
C LYS A 217 -15.56 -33.11 2.74
N TYR A 218 -14.97 -32.50 1.73
CA TYR A 218 -15.15 -31.08 1.41
C TYR A 218 -16.00 -30.81 0.17
N ASP A 219 -16.19 -31.82 -0.71
CA ASP A 219 -16.82 -31.60 -2.05
C ASP A 219 -18.24 -31.07 -1.95
N GLY A 220 -19.10 -31.65 -1.09
CA GLY A 220 -20.47 -31.16 -0.89
C GLY A 220 -20.53 -29.76 -0.28
N LEU A 221 -19.63 -29.48 0.69
CA LEU A 221 -19.52 -28.17 1.30
C LEU A 221 -19.09 -27.11 0.28
N LEU A 222 -18.13 -27.42 -0.58
CA LEU A 222 -17.69 -26.50 -1.63
C LEU A 222 -18.81 -26.14 -2.58
N ALA A 223 -19.58 -27.12 -3.05
CA ALA A 223 -20.71 -26.89 -3.94
C ALA A 223 -21.75 -25.96 -3.28
N ASP A 224 -22.07 -26.17 -2.00
CA ASP A 224 -23.02 -25.35 -1.27
C ASP A 224 -22.47 -23.92 -1.01
N LEU A 225 -21.18 -23.77 -0.73
CA LEU A 225 -20.54 -22.47 -0.59
C LEU A 225 -20.50 -21.69 -1.92
N GLU A 226 -20.23 -22.38 -3.03
CA GLU A 226 -20.26 -21.80 -4.38
C GLU A 226 -21.67 -21.39 -4.80
N ALA A 227 -22.70 -22.09 -4.31
CA ALA A 227 -24.10 -21.81 -4.64
C ALA A 227 -24.69 -20.59 -3.89
N LEU A 228 -24.01 -20.03 -2.91
CA LEU A 228 -24.45 -18.81 -2.24
C LEU A 228 -24.36 -17.61 -3.21
N ASP A 229 -25.43 -16.82 -3.29
CA ASP A 229 -25.53 -15.64 -4.16
C ASP A 229 -24.42 -14.61 -3.91
N GLU A 230 -23.93 -14.57 -2.67
CA GLU A 230 -22.89 -13.65 -2.26
C GLU A 230 -21.48 -14.14 -2.57
N THR A 231 -21.31 -15.38 -2.97
CA THR A 231 -19.99 -15.96 -3.24
C THR A 231 -19.39 -15.36 -4.52
N VAL A 232 -18.19 -14.84 -4.41
CA VAL A 232 -17.36 -14.44 -5.56
C VAL A 232 -16.40 -15.58 -5.90
N ARG A 233 -15.76 -16.19 -4.90
CA ARG A 233 -14.83 -17.31 -5.09
C ARG A 233 -14.62 -18.10 -3.81
N VAL A 234 -14.56 -19.42 -3.94
CA VAL A 234 -14.14 -20.34 -2.87
C VAL A 234 -12.90 -21.12 -3.32
N ARG A 235 -12.01 -21.42 -2.37
CA ARG A 235 -10.87 -22.33 -2.60
C ARG A 235 -10.65 -23.17 -1.36
N VAL A 236 -10.24 -24.43 -1.54
CA VAL A 236 -9.67 -25.27 -0.50
C VAL A 236 -8.16 -25.32 -0.66
N LEU A 237 -7.46 -25.14 0.43
CA LEU A 237 -6.00 -25.19 0.53
C LEU A 237 -5.65 -26.28 1.56
N GLY A 238 -4.67 -27.11 1.27
CA GLY A 238 -4.20 -28.19 2.15
C GLY A 238 -3.56 -29.30 1.38
#